data_bd319e513ba48e1c0cf6b1f01c233ae7
#
_entry.id   bd319e513ba48e1c0cf6b1f01c233ae7
#
_cell.length_a   1.000
_cell.length_b   1.000
_cell.length_c   1.000
_cell.angle_alpha   90.00
_cell.angle_beta   90.00
_cell.angle_gamma   90.00
#
_symmetry.space_group_name_H-M   'P 1'
#
loop_
_entity.id
_entity.type
_entity.pdbx_description
1 polymer ?
#
loop_
_entity_poly.entity_id
_entity_poly.type
_entity_poly.pdbx_seq_one_letter_code
_entity_poly.pdbx_strand_id
1 'polypeptide(L)'
;MSVACAKNKLAYSKIFIPISMVIYTNSAISEDIFDINAINTGIESQVADVNSLGYLSQVGGQLPGTYYVDIYINNNLVVNKSITFVYDNKIKKLIPEVTKKMLLEWGVKNSVSQEFSDMNENEYVKNIETLIPGAKLGYHFEVNQLQLSIPQIGLENTSRGYVEPSEWDDGINAAFVNYTARYNKYWYKDRDNNNNSFLGLRSGINLNAWRLRNHSTYSKTMDESHWNNLQTYLERDIRTLKSRLTIGETSSDNGVMESNPFRGVRLASDESMLPQSQRGFAPVVTGIAQTNAIVTVRQNGNVIYQTTVPPGEFSINDLYPTSYSGDLDVTIEETNGTTRSFIQPFSAVPMMQRSGALKYSLDIGKYNVDNARRNPNFAQASAIYGLPYNMSIYGGFLVSADYQAYTMGTGINLGNIGAISTDITQASKSFIVKY
;
A
#
# COMPACT_ATOMS: atom_id res chain seq x y z
N MET A 1 -9.36 -8.11 70.08
CA MET A 1 -8.20 -7.62 70.88
C MET A 1 -7.28 -6.98 69.86
N SER A 2 -6.96 -5.79 69.86
CA SER A 2 -6.87 -4.49 70.48
C SER A 2 -6.70 -3.48 69.37
N VAL A 3 -7.49 -2.49 69.20
CA VAL A 3 -7.49 -1.10 69.71
C VAL A 3 -6.11 -0.42 69.62
N ALA A 4 -5.98 0.56 68.74
CA ALA A 4 -5.22 1.81 68.92
C ALA A 4 -5.49 2.71 67.68
N CYS A 5 -6.18 3.71 67.83
CA CYS A 5 -5.96 5.07 68.34
C CYS A 5 -5.53 6.03 67.20
N ALA A 6 -6.46 6.88 66.86
CA ALA A 6 -6.33 8.04 66.01
C ALA A 6 -5.41 9.12 66.66
N LYS A 7 -4.61 9.79 65.83
CA LYS A 7 -4.09 11.14 66.14
C LYS A 7 -4.28 12.06 64.93
N ASN A 8 -5.24 12.95 65.07
CA ASN A 8 -5.37 14.16 64.27
C ASN A 8 -4.13 15.04 64.41
N LYS A 9 -3.57 15.46 63.27
CA LYS A 9 -2.75 16.67 63.20
C LYS A 9 -3.30 17.54 62.09
N LEU A 10 -3.88 18.64 62.46
CA LEU A 10 -4.14 19.79 61.62
C LEU A 10 -2.79 20.27 61.03
N ALA A 11 -2.72 20.37 59.72
CA ALA A 11 -1.65 21.05 59.04
C ALA A 11 -2.23 22.23 58.25
N TYR A 12 -1.72 23.38 58.58
CA TYR A 12 -2.05 24.69 58.01
C TYR A 12 -1.83 24.69 56.50
N SER A 13 -2.89 25.00 55.75
CA SER A 13 -2.84 25.33 54.34
C SER A 13 -2.16 26.69 54.15
N LYS A 14 -0.94 26.70 53.62
CA LYS A 14 -0.33 27.89 53.05
C LYS A 14 -0.86 28.04 51.63
N ILE A 15 -1.74 29.00 51.43
CA ILE A 15 -2.17 29.46 50.13
C ILE A 15 -0.96 30.12 49.45
N PHE A 16 -0.36 29.42 48.49
CA PHE A 16 0.60 29.99 47.57
C PHE A 16 -0.20 30.51 46.38
N ILE A 17 -0.29 31.82 46.23
CA ILE A 17 -0.78 32.49 45.02
C ILE A 17 0.41 32.54 44.05
N PRO A 18 0.42 31.80 42.93
CA PRO A 18 1.41 32.04 41.91
C PRO A 18 1.03 33.33 41.17
N ILE A 19 1.79 34.38 41.35
CA ILE A 19 1.81 35.54 40.45
C ILE A 19 2.38 35.01 39.15
N SER A 20 1.52 34.69 38.20
CA SER A 20 1.89 34.43 36.82
C SER A 20 2.29 35.78 36.16
N MET A 21 3.57 36.04 36.16
CA MET A 21 4.15 37.10 35.38
C MET A 21 4.08 36.67 33.90
N VAL A 22 3.06 37.12 33.20
CA VAL A 22 2.96 36.94 31.73
C VAL A 22 4.05 37.81 31.11
N ILE A 23 5.18 37.21 30.85
CA ILE A 23 6.21 37.79 30.00
C ILE A 23 5.69 37.64 28.57
N TYR A 24 5.15 38.75 28.03
CA TYR A 24 5.00 38.88 26.58
C TYR A 24 6.41 38.93 25.98
N THR A 25 6.93 37.80 25.58
CA THR A 25 8.04 37.79 24.65
C THR A 25 7.46 38.19 23.29
N ASN A 26 7.56 39.43 22.95
CA ASN A 26 7.53 39.81 21.54
C ASN A 26 8.71 39.08 20.89
N SER A 27 8.44 37.97 20.23
CA SER A 27 9.38 37.39 19.29
C SER A 27 9.53 38.46 18.19
N ALA A 28 10.56 39.29 18.29
CA ALA A 28 11.05 40.04 17.16
C ALA A 28 11.45 38.98 16.13
N ILE A 29 10.62 38.75 15.13
CA ILE A 29 11.00 38.03 13.91
C ILE A 29 11.99 38.99 13.26
N SER A 30 13.27 38.78 13.47
CA SER A 30 14.32 39.43 12.69
C SER A 30 14.19 38.84 11.29
N GLU A 31 13.60 39.57 10.38
CA GLU A 31 13.72 39.30 8.97
C GLU A 31 15.18 39.56 8.60
N ASP A 32 15.98 38.52 8.38
CA ASP A 32 17.33 38.63 7.84
C ASP A 32 17.22 39.14 6.39
N ILE A 33 17.21 40.46 6.25
CA ILE A 33 17.27 41.15 4.95
C ILE A 33 18.74 41.22 4.56
N PHE A 34 19.08 40.50 3.49
CA PHE A 34 20.41 40.55 2.91
C PHE A 34 20.67 41.93 2.28
N ASP A 35 21.63 42.69 2.84
CA ASP A 35 22.04 43.97 2.28
C ASP A 35 23.07 43.77 1.18
N ILE A 36 22.62 43.95 -0.07
CA ILE A 36 23.48 43.84 -1.27
C ILE A 36 24.66 44.77 -1.22
N ASN A 37 24.53 45.95 -0.58
CA ASN A 37 25.58 46.94 -0.48
C ASN A 37 26.67 46.51 0.52
N ALA A 38 26.43 45.51 1.34
CA ALA A 38 27.41 44.96 2.28
C ALA A 38 28.41 43.98 1.62
N ILE A 39 28.20 43.59 0.36
CA ILE A 39 29.17 42.76 -0.37
C ILE A 39 30.30 43.66 -0.86
N ASN A 40 31.36 43.77 -0.09
CA ASN A 40 32.58 44.41 -0.54
C ASN A 40 33.37 43.43 -1.42
N THR A 41 33.06 43.44 -2.72
CA THR A 41 33.84 42.68 -3.72
C THR A 41 35.13 43.42 -4.02
N GLY A 42 36.18 43.18 -3.24
CA GLY A 42 37.49 43.79 -3.45
C GLY A 42 38.24 43.35 -4.75
N ILE A 43 37.52 43.03 -5.83
CA ILE A 43 38.06 42.65 -7.12
C ILE A 43 37.32 43.41 -8.21
N GLU A 44 37.97 44.38 -8.82
CA GLU A 44 37.56 45.20 -9.95
C GLU A 44 37.49 44.37 -11.26
N SER A 45 36.78 43.29 -11.38
CA SER A 45 36.46 42.73 -12.70
C SER A 45 35.35 41.68 -12.65
N GLN A 46 34.31 41.92 -13.42
CA GLN A 46 33.17 41.07 -13.68
C GLN A 46 32.17 40.91 -12.52
N VAL A 47 31.65 42.01 -12.02
CA VAL A 47 30.40 41.99 -11.26
C VAL A 47 29.29 41.67 -12.23
N ALA A 48 28.72 40.49 -12.16
CA ALA A 48 27.38 40.23 -12.68
C ALA A 48 26.49 41.36 -12.17
N ASP A 49 25.73 42.00 -13.06
CA ASP A 49 24.90 43.17 -12.84
C ASP A 49 24.27 43.14 -11.44
N VAL A 50 24.62 44.14 -10.61
CA VAL A 50 24.12 44.25 -9.21
C VAL A 50 22.59 44.18 -9.17
N ASN A 51 21.91 44.60 -10.25
CA ASN A 51 20.47 44.47 -10.41
C ASN A 51 20.01 43.01 -10.53
N SER A 52 20.89 42.09 -10.93
CA SER A 52 20.58 40.65 -11.00
C SER A 52 20.57 39.99 -9.61
N LEU A 53 21.08 40.63 -8.58
CA LEU A 53 21.11 40.09 -7.20
C LEU A 53 19.93 40.64 -6.35
N GLY A 54 19.04 41.43 -6.94
CA GLY A 54 17.87 42.04 -6.24
C GLY A 54 16.92 41.02 -5.62
N TYR A 55 16.95 39.77 -6.07
CA TYR A 55 16.16 38.68 -5.49
C TYR A 55 16.71 38.21 -4.13
N LEU A 56 18.00 38.40 -3.82
CA LEU A 56 18.57 38.07 -2.51
C LEU A 56 18.17 39.04 -1.40
N SER A 57 17.73 40.24 -1.76
CA SER A 57 17.28 41.24 -0.80
C SER A 57 15.84 41.04 -0.30
N GLN A 58 15.15 40.02 -0.78
CA GLN A 58 13.81 39.66 -0.31
C GLN A 58 13.91 38.56 0.75
N VAL A 59 12.96 38.54 1.69
CA VAL A 59 12.87 37.50 2.72
C VAL A 59 12.77 36.13 2.05
N GLY A 60 13.67 35.21 2.41
CA GLY A 60 13.77 33.89 1.78
C GLY A 60 14.31 33.89 0.35
N GLY A 61 15.01 34.99 -0.06
CA GLY A 61 15.62 35.11 -1.40
C GLY A 61 16.61 34.00 -1.69
N GLN A 62 16.43 33.32 -2.80
CA GLN A 62 17.29 32.25 -3.27
C GLN A 62 17.75 32.53 -4.70
N LEU A 63 18.90 31.99 -5.10
CA LEU A 63 19.41 32.14 -6.45
C LEU A 63 18.59 31.29 -7.44
N PRO A 64 18.34 31.77 -8.68
CA PRO A 64 17.88 30.87 -9.74
C PRO A 64 18.88 29.74 -9.95
N GLY A 65 18.36 28.53 -10.23
CA GLY A 65 19.23 27.37 -10.40
C GLY A 65 18.46 26.05 -10.29
N THR A 66 19.17 24.94 -10.41
CA THR A 66 18.62 23.61 -10.28
C THR A 66 18.87 23.07 -8.89
N TYR A 67 17.82 22.72 -8.19
CA TYR A 67 17.83 22.21 -6.82
C TYR A 67 17.27 20.80 -6.78
N TYR A 68 17.83 19.94 -5.96
CA TYR A 68 17.26 18.63 -5.66
C TYR A 68 16.23 18.80 -4.56
N VAL A 69 14.98 18.54 -4.90
CA VAL A 69 13.84 18.88 -4.04
C VAL A 69 12.95 17.68 -3.78
N ASP A 70 12.37 17.65 -2.58
CA ASP A 70 11.31 16.73 -2.20
C ASP A 70 9.97 17.29 -2.66
N ILE A 71 9.28 16.56 -3.51
CA ILE A 71 8.00 16.97 -4.10
C ILE A 71 6.86 16.34 -3.33
N TYR A 72 6.04 17.19 -2.74
CA TYR A 72 4.86 16.80 -1.98
C TYR A 72 3.59 17.19 -2.72
N ILE A 73 2.64 16.28 -2.81
CA ILE A 73 1.26 16.56 -3.23
C ILE A 73 0.34 16.26 -2.06
N ASN A 74 -0.44 17.26 -1.63
CA ASN A 74 -1.36 17.19 -0.49
C ASN A 74 -0.68 16.58 0.76
N ASN A 75 0.54 17.04 1.07
CA ASN A 75 1.40 16.59 2.17
C ASN A 75 1.94 15.15 2.07
N ASN A 76 1.73 14.47 0.94
CA ASN A 76 2.34 13.16 0.69
C ASN A 76 3.57 13.34 -0.18
N LEU A 77 4.71 12.79 0.24
CA LEU A 77 5.92 12.75 -0.58
C LEU A 77 5.66 11.86 -1.81
N VAL A 78 5.85 12.41 -3.00
CA VAL A 78 5.64 11.70 -4.27
C VAL A 78 6.97 11.26 -4.86
N VAL A 79 7.93 12.18 -4.96
CA VAL A 79 9.23 11.89 -5.57
C VAL A 79 10.28 12.92 -5.12
N ASN A 80 11.55 12.52 -5.20
CA ASN A 80 12.71 13.40 -5.05
C ASN A 80 13.32 13.62 -6.43
N LYS A 81 13.38 14.86 -6.88
CA LYS A 81 13.84 15.18 -8.25
C LYS A 81 14.54 16.54 -8.32
N SER A 82 15.47 16.68 -9.27
CA SER A 82 16.06 17.97 -9.56
C SER A 82 15.09 18.83 -10.37
N ILE A 83 14.76 20.00 -9.84
CA ILE A 83 13.88 21.01 -10.47
C ILE A 83 14.66 22.30 -10.67
N THR A 84 14.52 22.89 -11.84
CA THR A 84 15.09 24.20 -12.15
C THR A 84 14.12 25.29 -11.72
N PHE A 85 14.62 26.31 -11.03
CA PHE A 85 13.87 27.48 -10.61
C PHE A 85 14.37 28.69 -11.39
N VAL A 86 13.44 29.39 -12.01
CA VAL A 86 13.71 30.60 -12.78
C VAL A 86 13.03 31.83 -12.13
N TYR A 87 13.67 32.97 -12.22
CA TYR A 87 13.09 34.19 -11.65
C TYR A 87 12.08 34.84 -12.61
N ASP A 88 10.86 35.01 -12.17
CA ASP A 88 9.84 35.74 -12.91
C ASP A 88 9.85 37.24 -12.50
N ASN A 89 10.25 38.08 -13.44
CA ASN A 89 10.35 39.55 -13.21
C ASN A 89 9.00 40.23 -12.97
N LYS A 90 7.87 39.61 -13.36
CA LYS A 90 6.53 40.20 -13.20
C LYS A 90 6.02 40.04 -11.78
N ILE A 91 6.15 38.82 -11.25
CA ILE A 91 5.70 38.50 -9.90
C ILE A 91 6.80 38.57 -8.86
N LYS A 92 8.06 38.85 -9.28
CA LYS A 92 9.26 38.98 -8.44
C LYS A 92 9.49 37.75 -7.53
N LYS A 93 9.27 36.57 -8.05
CA LYS A 93 9.44 35.28 -7.33
C LYS A 93 10.13 34.25 -8.20
N LEU A 94 10.76 33.26 -7.56
CA LEU A 94 11.24 32.08 -8.24
C LEU A 94 10.07 31.16 -8.55
N ILE A 95 10.02 30.66 -9.79
CA ILE A 95 9.03 29.73 -10.27
C ILE A 95 9.74 28.43 -10.66
N PRO A 96 9.25 27.27 -10.20
CA PRO A 96 9.77 25.98 -10.64
C PRO A 96 9.35 25.70 -12.08
N GLU A 97 10.30 25.24 -12.90
CA GLU A 97 10.04 24.75 -14.25
C GLU A 97 9.46 23.31 -14.19
N VAL A 98 8.16 23.24 -14.02
CA VAL A 98 7.40 21.98 -13.98
C VAL A 98 6.67 21.80 -15.31
N THR A 99 6.85 20.66 -15.98
CA THR A 99 6.14 20.35 -17.22
C THR A 99 4.81 19.63 -16.94
N LYS A 100 3.89 19.66 -17.93
CA LYS A 100 2.67 18.85 -17.90
C LYS A 100 2.99 17.38 -17.64
N LYS A 101 4.00 16.84 -18.33
CA LYS A 101 4.43 15.45 -18.18
C LYS A 101 4.81 15.13 -16.71
N MET A 102 5.55 16.01 -16.04
CA MET A 102 5.87 15.83 -14.62
C MET A 102 4.62 15.79 -13.76
N LEU A 103 3.66 16.67 -13.99
CA LEU A 103 2.41 16.65 -13.23
C LEU A 103 1.59 15.39 -13.45
N LEU A 104 1.56 14.85 -14.67
CA LEU A 104 0.95 13.56 -14.98
C LEU A 104 1.68 12.42 -14.27
N GLU A 105 3.01 12.38 -14.30
CA GLU A 105 3.84 11.42 -13.57
C GLU A 105 3.59 11.48 -12.05
N TRP A 106 3.28 12.66 -11.52
CA TRP A 106 2.95 12.87 -10.11
C TRP A 106 1.50 12.59 -9.76
N GLY A 107 0.71 12.10 -10.72
CA GLY A 107 -0.66 11.67 -10.50
C GLY A 107 -1.72 12.76 -10.69
N VAL A 108 -1.42 13.84 -11.38
CA VAL A 108 -2.44 14.81 -11.82
C VAL A 108 -3.18 14.26 -13.02
N LYS A 109 -4.52 14.23 -12.96
CA LYS A 109 -5.33 13.76 -14.09
C LYS A 109 -5.22 14.67 -15.30
N ASN A 110 -5.09 14.09 -16.48
CA ASN A 110 -5.12 14.86 -17.72
C ASN A 110 -6.44 15.63 -17.92
N SER A 111 -7.53 15.11 -17.36
CA SER A 111 -8.87 15.69 -17.42
C SER A 111 -9.19 16.72 -16.34
N VAL A 112 -8.18 17.17 -15.56
CA VAL A 112 -8.38 18.10 -14.44
C VAL A 112 -8.95 19.44 -14.89
N SER A 113 -8.58 19.92 -16.06
CA SER A 113 -9.20 21.04 -16.79
C SER A 113 -9.01 20.86 -18.29
N GLN A 114 -9.86 21.56 -19.09
CA GLN A 114 -9.75 21.54 -20.55
C GLN A 114 -8.42 22.13 -21.01
N GLU A 115 -8.01 23.24 -20.42
CA GLU A 115 -6.76 23.93 -20.74
C GLU A 115 -5.53 23.04 -20.47
N PHE A 116 -5.52 22.31 -19.36
CA PHE A 116 -4.46 21.36 -19.04
C PHE A 116 -4.47 20.16 -19.99
N SER A 117 -5.64 19.68 -20.38
CA SER A 117 -5.77 18.58 -21.37
C SER A 117 -5.16 18.94 -22.73
N ASP A 118 -5.36 20.19 -23.19
CA ASP A 118 -4.93 20.66 -24.48
C ASP A 118 -3.45 21.06 -24.55
N MET A 119 -2.77 21.21 -23.41
CA MET A 119 -1.33 21.48 -23.33
C MET A 119 -0.48 20.35 -23.90
N ASN A 120 0.71 20.71 -24.44
CA ASN A 120 1.72 19.72 -24.81
C ASN A 120 2.41 19.14 -23.55
N GLU A 121 2.73 17.84 -23.57
CA GLU A 121 3.36 17.18 -22.40
C GLU A 121 4.69 17.81 -21.95
N ASN A 122 5.48 18.34 -22.86
CA ASN A 122 6.76 18.97 -22.57
C ASN A 122 6.64 20.50 -22.31
N GLU A 123 5.44 21.04 -22.31
CA GLU A 123 5.20 22.45 -22.04
C GLU A 123 5.30 22.75 -20.54
N TYR A 124 5.97 23.86 -20.20
CA TYR A 124 6.09 24.32 -18.81
C TYR A 124 4.79 24.97 -18.31
N VAL A 125 4.37 24.54 -17.13
CA VAL A 125 3.23 25.10 -16.43
C VAL A 125 3.64 26.42 -15.78
N LYS A 126 3.22 27.55 -16.37
CA LYS A 126 3.56 28.89 -15.86
C LYS A 126 2.82 29.24 -14.57
N ASN A 127 1.57 28.86 -14.49
CA ASN A 127 0.75 29.11 -13.31
C ASN A 127 -0.19 27.91 -13.08
N ILE A 128 0.11 27.12 -12.06
CA ILE A 128 -0.69 25.93 -11.73
C ILE A 128 -2.07 26.30 -11.19
N GLU A 129 -2.19 27.45 -10.52
CA GLU A 129 -3.45 27.90 -9.90
C GLU A 129 -4.52 28.26 -10.93
N THR A 130 -4.09 28.74 -12.10
CA THR A 130 -5.02 29.05 -13.22
C THR A 130 -5.39 27.81 -14.01
N LEU A 131 -4.44 26.89 -14.20
CA LEU A 131 -4.65 25.65 -14.96
C LEU A 131 -5.47 24.63 -14.20
N ILE A 132 -5.28 24.53 -12.90
CA ILE A 132 -5.97 23.56 -12.04
C ILE A 132 -6.75 24.34 -10.99
N PRO A 133 -8.07 24.50 -11.15
CA PRO A 133 -8.89 25.25 -10.21
C PRO A 133 -8.73 24.74 -8.77
N GLY A 134 -8.39 25.63 -7.84
CA GLY A 134 -8.17 25.29 -6.43
C GLY A 134 -6.79 24.73 -6.09
N ALA A 135 -5.91 24.55 -7.07
CA ALA A 135 -4.53 24.17 -6.79
C ALA A 135 -3.75 25.34 -6.17
N LYS A 136 -2.73 25.01 -5.38
CA LYS A 136 -1.75 25.96 -4.83
C LYS A 136 -0.36 25.37 -4.94
N LEU A 137 0.62 26.22 -5.21
CA LEU A 137 2.03 25.86 -5.28
C LEU A 137 2.80 26.65 -4.22
N GLY A 138 3.55 25.97 -3.38
CA GLY A 138 4.45 26.54 -2.40
C GLY A 138 5.84 25.91 -2.50
N TYR A 139 6.87 26.70 -2.31
CA TYR A 139 8.23 26.18 -2.19
C TYR A 139 8.86 26.66 -0.89
N HIS A 140 9.40 25.73 -0.11
CA HIS A 140 10.08 25.97 1.15
C HIS A 140 11.57 25.70 0.96
N PHE A 141 12.34 26.75 0.67
CA PHE A 141 13.79 26.64 0.41
C PHE A 141 14.56 26.09 1.61
N GLU A 142 14.16 26.43 2.83
CA GLU A 142 14.82 26.01 4.06
C GLU A 142 14.97 24.49 4.20
N VAL A 143 14.01 23.76 3.65
CA VAL A 143 13.94 22.29 3.69
C VAL A 143 13.92 21.66 2.31
N ASN A 144 14.13 22.44 1.24
CA ASN A 144 14.11 22.00 -0.17
C ASN A 144 12.83 21.25 -0.55
N GLN A 145 11.66 21.73 -0.13
CA GLN A 145 10.38 21.09 -0.39
C GLN A 145 9.51 21.91 -1.35
N LEU A 146 9.08 21.25 -2.42
CA LEU A 146 8.05 21.77 -3.35
C LEU A 146 6.71 21.15 -2.96
N GLN A 147 5.79 21.98 -2.45
CA GLN A 147 4.47 21.56 -2.02
C GLN A 147 3.41 21.98 -3.04
N LEU A 148 2.69 20.98 -3.56
CA LEU A 148 1.52 21.17 -4.41
C LEU A 148 0.27 20.76 -3.61
N SER A 149 -0.67 21.67 -3.48
CA SER A 149 -2.02 21.37 -3.01
C SER A 149 -2.94 21.29 -4.23
N ILE A 150 -3.47 20.12 -4.52
CA ILE A 150 -4.32 19.86 -5.70
C ILE A 150 -5.63 19.24 -5.21
N PRO A 151 -6.80 19.76 -5.64
CA PRO A 151 -8.07 19.13 -5.30
C PRO A 151 -8.06 17.64 -5.66
N GLN A 152 -8.56 16.81 -4.76
CA GLN A 152 -8.47 15.34 -4.91
C GLN A 152 -9.16 14.82 -6.18
N ILE A 153 -10.20 15.51 -6.64
CA ILE A 153 -10.87 15.19 -7.91
C ILE A 153 -9.93 15.32 -9.12
N GLY A 154 -8.92 16.19 -9.02
CA GLY A 154 -7.90 16.42 -10.05
C GLY A 154 -6.70 15.47 -9.97
N LEU A 155 -6.65 14.59 -8.97
CA LEU A 155 -5.58 13.61 -8.82
C LEU A 155 -6.04 12.23 -9.28
N GLU A 156 -5.14 11.51 -9.95
CA GLU A 156 -5.31 10.08 -10.14
C GLU A 156 -5.23 9.39 -8.78
N ASN A 157 -6.02 8.36 -8.64
CA ASN A 157 -6.15 7.65 -7.39
C ASN A 157 -4.99 6.66 -7.24
N THR A 158 -3.78 7.18 -7.11
CA THR A 158 -2.60 6.37 -6.85
C THR A 158 -2.62 5.92 -5.40
N SER A 159 -2.73 4.63 -5.20
CA SER A 159 -2.70 4.03 -3.87
C SER A 159 -1.33 4.24 -3.22
N ARG A 160 -1.32 4.45 -1.92
CA ARG A 160 -0.08 4.57 -1.14
C ARG A 160 0.79 3.33 -1.31
N GLY A 161 2.08 3.56 -1.58
CA GLY A 161 3.03 2.46 -1.82
C GLY A 161 2.88 1.81 -3.20
N TYR A 162 2.23 2.47 -4.15
CA TYR A 162 2.26 2.04 -5.54
C TYR A 162 3.67 2.24 -6.09
N VAL A 163 4.19 1.18 -6.71
CA VAL A 163 5.46 1.19 -7.43
C VAL A 163 5.16 0.78 -8.86
N GLU A 164 5.61 1.58 -9.82
CA GLU A 164 5.42 1.30 -11.23
C GLU A 164 6.04 -0.05 -11.62
N PRO A 165 5.34 -0.93 -12.34
CA PRO A 165 5.89 -2.24 -12.73
C PRO A 165 7.21 -2.19 -13.50
N SER A 166 7.53 -1.06 -14.14
CA SER A 166 8.83 -0.82 -14.80
C SER A 166 10.00 -0.71 -13.82
N GLU A 167 9.74 -0.30 -12.58
CA GLU A 167 10.74 -0.16 -11.51
C GLU A 167 10.93 -1.45 -10.68
N TRP A 168 10.14 -2.48 -10.95
CA TRP A 168 10.25 -3.73 -10.21
C TRP A 168 11.54 -4.46 -10.58
N ASP A 169 12.29 -4.87 -9.56
CA ASP A 169 13.53 -5.63 -9.69
C ASP A 169 13.26 -7.13 -9.58
N ASP A 170 13.77 -7.90 -10.55
CA ASP A 170 13.71 -9.36 -10.53
C ASP A 170 14.72 -9.98 -9.54
N GLY A 171 15.58 -9.18 -8.94
CA GLY A 171 16.65 -9.59 -8.05
C GLY A 171 17.84 -10.20 -8.77
N ILE A 172 18.79 -10.74 -8.00
CA ILE A 172 20.03 -11.28 -8.53
C ILE A 172 19.92 -12.75 -8.92
N ASN A 173 20.72 -13.18 -9.88
CA ASN A 173 20.92 -14.60 -10.17
C ASN A 173 21.64 -15.24 -8.98
N ALA A 174 21.03 -16.23 -8.35
CA ALA A 174 21.55 -16.85 -7.15
C ALA A 174 21.06 -18.28 -7.01
N ALA A 175 21.84 -19.12 -6.33
CA ALA A 175 21.41 -20.42 -5.83
C ALA A 175 21.59 -20.46 -4.31
N PHE A 176 20.62 -21.07 -3.61
CA PHE A 176 20.65 -21.16 -2.16
C PHE A 176 20.07 -22.49 -1.68
N VAL A 177 20.51 -22.89 -0.49
CA VAL A 177 19.97 -24.05 0.24
C VAL A 177 19.79 -23.63 1.70
N ASN A 178 18.57 -23.66 2.19
CA ASN A 178 18.27 -23.55 3.60
C ASN A 178 18.01 -24.94 4.16
N TYR A 179 18.56 -25.23 5.31
CA TYR A 179 18.40 -26.56 5.93
C TYR A 179 17.98 -26.46 7.40
N THR A 180 17.23 -27.45 7.82
CA THR A 180 16.91 -27.67 9.23
C THR A 180 17.21 -29.12 9.56
N ALA A 181 18.16 -29.36 10.47
CA ALA A 181 18.53 -30.69 10.91
C ALA A 181 18.17 -30.90 12.37
N ARG A 182 17.60 -32.03 12.68
CA ARG A 182 17.30 -32.45 14.05
C ARG A 182 17.71 -33.88 14.25
N TYR A 183 18.37 -34.15 15.37
CA TYR A 183 18.72 -35.50 15.80
C TYR A 183 18.26 -35.69 17.24
N ASN A 184 17.44 -36.72 17.48
CA ASN A 184 16.98 -37.09 18.80
C ASN A 184 17.41 -38.50 19.10
N LYS A 185 18.00 -38.74 20.26
CA LYS A 185 18.35 -40.06 20.75
C LYS A 185 17.68 -40.27 22.11
N TYR A 186 16.90 -41.32 22.24
CA TYR A 186 16.22 -41.70 23.45
C TYR A 186 16.88 -42.95 24.02
N TRP A 187 17.31 -42.91 25.28
CA TRP A 187 17.89 -44.05 25.99
C TRP A 187 16.82 -44.63 26.90
N TYR A 188 16.59 -45.90 26.73
CA TYR A 188 15.67 -46.68 27.56
C TYR A 188 16.47 -47.69 28.36
N LYS A 189 16.09 -47.94 29.64
CA LYS A 189 16.78 -48.84 30.54
C LYS A 189 16.59 -50.33 30.19
N ASP A 190 15.42 -50.65 29.61
CA ASP A 190 14.99 -52.03 29.36
C ASP A 190 14.49 -52.26 27.91
N ARG A 191 14.84 -51.38 26.98
CA ARG A 191 14.48 -51.50 25.54
C ARG A 191 15.61 -50.94 24.68
N ASP A 192 15.54 -51.28 23.38
CA ASP A 192 16.49 -50.70 22.42
C ASP A 192 16.38 -49.16 22.37
N ASN A 193 17.52 -48.52 22.29
CA ASN A 193 17.59 -47.05 22.16
C ASN A 193 16.96 -46.63 20.85
N ASN A 194 16.10 -45.62 20.91
CA ASN A 194 15.48 -45.04 19.73
C ASN A 194 16.24 -43.80 19.28
N ASN A 195 16.55 -43.71 17.99
CA ASN A 195 17.13 -42.52 17.39
C ASN A 195 16.31 -42.09 16.17
N ASN A 196 16.02 -40.78 16.12
CA ASN A 196 15.31 -40.17 15.00
C ASN A 196 16.15 -39.02 14.43
N SER A 197 16.34 -39.05 13.12
CA SER A 197 16.98 -37.96 12.37
C SER A 197 15.98 -37.34 11.42
N PHE A 198 15.98 -36.03 11.35
CA PHE A 198 15.18 -35.27 10.41
C PHE A 198 16.05 -34.22 9.75
N LEU A 199 15.96 -34.12 8.41
CA LEU A 199 16.60 -33.08 7.61
C LEU A 199 15.55 -32.49 6.67
N GLY A 200 15.24 -31.22 6.84
CA GLY A 200 14.42 -30.43 5.91
C GLY A 200 15.31 -29.57 5.03
N LEU A 201 15.12 -29.62 3.73
CA LEU A 201 15.86 -28.85 2.74
C LEU A 201 14.88 -27.94 1.97
N ARG A 202 15.21 -26.66 1.89
CA ARG A 202 14.57 -25.71 0.99
C ARG A 202 15.63 -25.11 0.09
N SER A 203 15.65 -25.51 -1.18
CA SER A 203 16.62 -25.05 -2.15
C SER A 203 15.95 -24.23 -3.25
N GLY A 204 16.68 -23.30 -3.83
CA GLY A 204 16.20 -22.47 -4.89
C GLY A 204 17.29 -21.96 -5.79
N ILE A 205 16.91 -21.72 -7.05
CA ILE A 205 17.75 -21.06 -8.06
C ILE A 205 16.94 -19.93 -8.65
N ASN A 206 17.52 -18.73 -8.66
CA ASN A 206 17.01 -17.57 -9.36
C ASN A 206 17.82 -17.37 -10.65
N LEU A 207 17.15 -17.27 -11.78
CA LEU A 207 17.75 -16.97 -13.07
C LEU A 207 16.87 -15.94 -13.80
N ASN A 208 17.32 -14.69 -13.84
CA ASN A 208 16.50 -13.57 -14.32
C ASN A 208 15.13 -13.57 -13.62
N ALA A 209 14.03 -13.52 -14.39
CA ALA A 209 12.67 -13.54 -13.86
C ALA A 209 12.17 -14.94 -13.42
N TRP A 210 12.96 -16.00 -13.62
CA TRP A 210 12.58 -17.36 -13.26
C TRP A 210 13.12 -17.79 -11.91
N ARG A 211 12.32 -18.50 -11.15
CA ARG A 211 12.64 -18.99 -9.81
C ARG A 211 12.28 -20.47 -9.67
N LEU A 212 13.28 -21.33 -9.66
CA LEU A 212 13.12 -22.76 -9.34
C LEU A 212 13.13 -22.91 -7.82
N ARG A 213 12.20 -23.66 -7.28
CA ARG A 213 12.07 -23.95 -5.84
C ARG A 213 11.89 -25.44 -5.62
N ASN A 214 12.56 -25.95 -4.62
CA ASN A 214 12.40 -27.32 -4.16
C ASN A 214 12.31 -27.36 -2.64
N HIS A 215 11.39 -28.17 -2.15
CA HIS A 215 11.24 -28.47 -0.73
C HIS A 215 11.23 -29.97 -0.54
N SER A 216 12.26 -30.50 0.11
CA SER A 216 12.43 -31.93 0.36
C SER A 216 12.69 -32.19 1.83
N THR A 217 12.30 -33.38 2.30
CA THR A 217 12.56 -33.83 3.66
C THR A 217 13.17 -35.21 3.66
N TYR A 218 14.11 -35.41 4.56
CA TYR A 218 14.64 -36.73 4.88
C TYR A 218 14.36 -37.05 6.33
N SER A 219 13.75 -38.17 6.59
CA SER A 219 13.51 -38.70 7.93
C SER A 219 14.09 -40.09 8.05
N LYS A 220 14.75 -40.35 9.16
CA LYS A 220 15.28 -41.67 9.51
C LYS A 220 14.86 -42.02 10.92
N THR A 221 14.22 -43.17 11.07
CA THR A 221 13.96 -43.85 12.32
C THR A 221 14.87 -45.09 12.43
N MET A 222 14.77 -45.87 13.46
CA MET A 222 15.64 -47.04 13.65
C MET A 222 15.62 -48.01 12.44
N ASP A 223 14.44 -48.24 11.87
CA ASP A 223 14.21 -49.29 10.89
C ASP A 223 13.99 -48.75 9.46
N GLU A 224 13.64 -47.49 9.33
CA GLU A 224 13.25 -46.95 8.04
C GLU A 224 13.86 -45.55 7.78
N SER A 225 14.15 -45.32 6.53
CA SER A 225 14.55 -43.99 6.06
C SER A 225 13.72 -43.60 4.85
N HIS A 226 13.17 -42.40 4.90
CA HIS A 226 12.32 -41.89 3.83
C HIS A 226 12.85 -40.55 3.33
N TRP A 227 12.98 -40.44 2.01
CA TRP A 227 13.21 -39.19 1.33
C TRP A 227 11.93 -38.76 0.62
N ASN A 228 11.34 -37.64 1.04
CA ASN A 228 10.13 -37.09 0.44
C ASN A 228 10.42 -35.78 -0.27
N ASN A 229 10.09 -35.70 -1.55
CA ASN A 229 9.99 -34.44 -2.27
C ASN A 229 8.59 -33.86 -2.05
N LEU A 230 8.49 -32.84 -1.22
CA LEU A 230 7.20 -32.24 -0.87
C LEU A 230 6.68 -31.36 -1.99
N GLN A 231 7.58 -30.62 -2.66
CA GLN A 231 7.19 -29.68 -3.70
C GLN A 231 8.40 -29.30 -4.57
N THR A 232 8.21 -29.33 -5.88
CA THR A 232 9.16 -28.79 -6.85
C THR A 232 8.41 -27.99 -7.90
N TYR A 233 8.75 -26.71 -8.03
CA TYR A 233 8.08 -25.84 -8.99
C TYR A 233 9.00 -24.77 -9.54
N LEU A 234 8.66 -24.27 -10.72
CA LEU A 234 9.24 -23.13 -11.39
C LEU A 234 8.20 -22.01 -11.41
N GLU A 235 8.56 -20.83 -10.97
CA GLU A 235 7.65 -19.68 -10.95
C GLU A 235 8.23 -18.48 -11.68
N ARG A 236 7.32 -17.67 -12.21
CA ARG A 236 7.63 -16.39 -12.84
C ARG A 236 6.48 -15.41 -12.64
N ASP A 237 6.84 -14.16 -12.34
CA ASP A 237 5.90 -13.06 -12.21
C ASP A 237 5.53 -12.50 -13.59
N ILE A 238 4.23 -12.37 -13.87
CA ILE A 238 3.68 -11.76 -15.09
C ILE A 238 3.19 -10.36 -14.71
N ARG A 239 4.09 -9.38 -14.78
CA ARG A 239 3.89 -8.02 -14.26
C ARG A 239 2.65 -7.32 -14.84
N THR A 240 2.42 -7.47 -16.15
CA THR A 240 1.28 -6.85 -16.87
C THR A 240 -0.06 -7.36 -16.37
N LEU A 241 -0.14 -8.61 -15.93
CA LEU A 241 -1.36 -9.24 -15.40
C LEU A 241 -1.41 -9.19 -13.86
N LYS A 242 -0.37 -8.68 -13.21
CA LYS A 242 -0.21 -8.75 -11.75
C LYS A 242 -0.47 -10.16 -11.22
N SER A 243 0.14 -11.15 -11.88
CA SER A 243 -0.13 -12.57 -11.70
C SER A 243 1.15 -13.37 -11.65
N ARG A 244 1.08 -14.55 -11.06
CA ARG A 244 2.18 -15.50 -10.98
C ARG A 244 1.87 -16.74 -11.82
N LEU A 245 2.80 -17.09 -12.70
CA LEU A 245 2.82 -18.35 -13.41
C LEU A 245 3.65 -19.35 -12.61
N THR A 246 3.06 -20.50 -12.27
CA THR A 246 3.73 -21.61 -11.57
C THR A 246 3.64 -22.87 -12.41
N ILE A 247 4.76 -23.57 -12.61
CA ILE A 247 4.84 -24.81 -13.37
C ILE A 247 5.49 -25.87 -12.46
N GLY A 248 4.81 -26.96 -12.21
CA GLY A 248 5.30 -28.04 -11.33
C GLY A 248 4.28 -28.43 -10.27
N GLU A 249 4.77 -28.71 -9.07
CA GLU A 249 3.93 -29.15 -7.94
C GLU A 249 3.44 -27.93 -7.17
N THR A 250 2.12 -27.75 -7.11
CA THR A 250 1.45 -26.60 -6.49
C THR A 250 0.05 -27.00 -5.99
N SER A 251 -0.70 -26.05 -5.47
CA SER A 251 -2.09 -26.23 -5.06
C SER A 251 -3.02 -25.24 -5.75
N SER A 252 -4.26 -25.62 -5.97
CA SER A 252 -5.29 -24.81 -6.63
C SER A 252 -6.03 -23.89 -5.65
N ASP A 253 -5.33 -23.32 -4.67
CA ASP A 253 -5.93 -22.41 -3.69
C ASP A 253 -6.35 -21.09 -4.36
N ASN A 254 -7.67 -20.82 -4.37
CA ASN A 254 -8.27 -19.62 -4.98
C ASN A 254 -9.40 -19.02 -4.12
N GLY A 255 -9.75 -19.66 -3.01
CA GLY A 255 -10.79 -19.23 -2.08
C GLY A 255 -12.23 -19.50 -2.54
N VAL A 256 -12.49 -19.82 -3.83
CA VAL A 256 -13.84 -20.08 -4.37
C VAL A 256 -14.18 -21.57 -4.35
N MET A 257 -13.20 -22.42 -4.67
CA MET A 257 -13.33 -23.86 -4.70
C MET A 257 -12.31 -24.51 -3.77
N GLU A 258 -12.50 -25.77 -3.45
CA GLU A 258 -11.55 -26.51 -2.61
C GLU A 258 -10.13 -26.50 -3.22
N SER A 259 -9.16 -26.31 -2.34
CA SER A 259 -7.75 -26.38 -2.70
C SER A 259 -7.31 -27.82 -2.86
N ASN A 260 -6.72 -28.12 -4.01
CA ASN A 260 -6.24 -29.45 -4.34
C ASN A 260 -4.76 -29.41 -4.73
N PRO A 261 -3.91 -30.28 -4.18
CA PRO A 261 -2.53 -30.42 -4.61
C PRO A 261 -2.47 -31.05 -6.00
N PHE A 262 -1.65 -30.48 -6.87
CA PHE A 262 -1.51 -30.98 -8.24
C PHE A 262 -0.12 -30.71 -8.82
N ARG A 263 0.21 -31.41 -9.89
CA ARG A 263 1.36 -31.16 -10.75
C ARG A 263 0.88 -30.70 -12.11
N GLY A 264 1.26 -29.46 -12.48
CA GLY A 264 0.78 -28.87 -13.73
C GLY A 264 1.19 -27.44 -13.90
N VAL A 265 0.29 -26.63 -14.46
CA VAL A 265 0.48 -25.21 -14.70
C VAL A 265 -0.63 -24.45 -13.99
N ARG A 266 -0.24 -23.40 -13.26
CA ARG A 266 -1.11 -22.46 -12.58
C ARG A 266 -0.79 -21.06 -13.03
N LEU A 267 -1.80 -20.27 -13.39
CA LEU A 267 -1.72 -18.82 -13.54
C LEU A 267 -2.77 -18.20 -12.61
N ALA A 268 -2.31 -17.47 -11.63
CA ALA A 268 -3.21 -16.83 -10.67
C ALA A 268 -2.81 -15.37 -10.39
N SER A 269 -3.80 -14.52 -10.15
CA SER A 269 -3.54 -13.16 -9.67
C SER A 269 -2.79 -13.21 -8.33
N ASP A 270 -1.79 -12.34 -8.20
CA ASP A 270 -0.97 -12.24 -7.00
C ASP A 270 -1.16 -10.88 -6.35
N GLU A 271 -1.90 -10.87 -5.23
CA GLU A 271 -2.15 -9.65 -4.47
C GLU A 271 -0.88 -9.02 -3.89
N SER A 272 0.23 -9.76 -3.79
CA SER A 272 1.52 -9.20 -3.35
C SER A 272 2.08 -8.17 -4.33
N MET A 273 1.66 -8.23 -5.61
CA MET A 273 1.99 -7.26 -6.67
C MET A 273 1.12 -6.00 -6.62
N LEU A 274 0.14 -5.95 -5.72
CA LEU A 274 -0.68 -4.78 -5.47
C LEU A 274 -0.14 -4.00 -4.26
N PRO A 275 -0.29 -2.67 -4.23
CA PRO A 275 -0.10 -1.90 -3.02
C PRO A 275 -0.90 -2.50 -1.86
N GLN A 276 -0.35 -2.46 -0.66
CA GLN A 276 -1.01 -3.07 0.51
C GLN A 276 -2.41 -2.53 0.74
N SER A 277 -2.63 -1.24 0.45
CA SER A 277 -3.93 -0.60 0.55
C SER A 277 -4.96 -1.09 -0.48
N GLN A 278 -4.53 -1.76 -1.55
CA GLN A 278 -5.43 -2.30 -2.59
C GLN A 278 -5.72 -3.80 -2.45
N ARG A 279 -5.06 -4.48 -1.52
CA ARG A 279 -5.29 -5.91 -1.28
C ARG A 279 -6.61 -6.12 -0.56
N GLY A 280 -7.36 -7.13 -0.96
CA GLY A 280 -8.64 -7.47 -0.34
C GLY A 280 -9.68 -6.34 -0.39
N PHE A 281 -10.68 -6.41 0.48
CA PHE A 281 -11.79 -5.45 0.57
C PHE A 281 -11.55 -4.41 1.67
N ALA A 282 -11.81 -3.14 1.35
CA ALA A 282 -12.03 -2.08 2.32
C ALA A 282 -13.07 -1.10 1.77
N PRO A 283 -13.88 -0.46 2.62
CA PRO A 283 -14.90 0.47 2.18
C PRO A 283 -14.26 1.76 1.67
N VAL A 284 -14.98 2.46 0.82
CA VAL A 284 -14.63 3.81 0.39
C VAL A 284 -15.23 4.79 1.40
N VAL A 285 -14.40 5.67 1.97
CA VAL A 285 -14.85 6.76 2.85
C VAL A 285 -15.01 8.02 2.02
N THR A 286 -16.21 8.55 1.96
CA THR A 286 -16.53 9.79 1.25
C THR A 286 -17.00 10.87 2.21
N GLY A 287 -16.72 12.12 1.88
CA GLY A 287 -17.16 13.26 2.68
C GLY A 287 -16.93 14.59 1.96
N ILE A 288 -17.24 15.68 2.66
CA ILE A 288 -17.06 17.04 2.15
C ILE A 288 -16.24 17.82 3.19
N ALA A 289 -15.14 18.41 2.77
CA ALA A 289 -14.36 19.37 3.54
C ALA A 289 -14.76 20.80 3.15
N GLN A 290 -14.97 21.69 4.13
CA GLN A 290 -15.31 23.09 3.87
C GLN A 290 -14.08 23.95 3.64
N THR A 291 -12.98 23.57 4.30
CA THR A 291 -11.67 24.19 4.17
C THR A 291 -10.64 23.09 3.91
N ASN A 292 -9.34 23.41 3.88
CA ASN A 292 -8.33 22.37 4.00
C ASN A 292 -8.54 21.66 5.34
N ALA A 293 -8.69 20.35 5.30
CA ALA A 293 -9.03 19.56 6.48
C ALA A 293 -8.13 18.33 6.62
N ILE A 294 -7.90 17.93 7.86
CA ILE A 294 -7.27 16.66 8.18
C ILE A 294 -8.38 15.64 8.39
N VAL A 295 -8.40 14.62 7.55
CA VAL A 295 -9.31 13.48 7.70
C VAL A 295 -8.57 12.35 8.40
N THR A 296 -9.07 11.96 9.56
CA THR A 296 -8.53 10.86 10.35
C THR A 296 -9.56 9.73 10.41
N VAL A 297 -9.17 8.53 10.00
CA VAL A 297 -10.00 7.33 10.09
C VAL A 297 -9.46 6.43 11.21
N ARG A 298 -10.31 6.09 12.16
CA ARG A 298 -9.99 5.18 13.26
C ARG A 298 -10.84 3.92 13.18
N GLN A 299 -10.25 2.82 13.62
CA GLN A 299 -10.97 1.57 13.80
C GLN A 299 -10.60 1.01 15.18
N ASN A 300 -11.62 0.68 15.97
CA ASN A 300 -11.41 0.21 17.36
C ASN A 300 -10.50 1.16 18.18
N GLY A 301 -10.65 2.47 17.98
CA GLY A 301 -9.87 3.52 18.64
C GLY A 301 -8.49 3.78 18.06
N ASN A 302 -7.96 2.93 17.18
CA ASN A 302 -6.64 3.10 16.56
C ASN A 302 -6.75 3.85 15.23
N VAL A 303 -5.83 4.80 15.00
CA VAL A 303 -5.73 5.49 13.71
C VAL A 303 -5.21 4.51 12.66
N ILE A 304 -6.03 4.22 11.65
CA ILE A 304 -5.66 3.36 10.52
C ILE A 304 -5.30 4.17 9.27
N TYR A 305 -5.76 5.41 9.19
CA TYR A 305 -5.51 6.29 8.06
C TYR A 305 -5.63 7.76 8.46
N GLN A 306 -4.76 8.60 7.92
CA GLN A 306 -4.84 10.04 8.05
C GLN A 306 -4.35 10.70 6.78
N THR A 307 -5.07 11.71 6.31
CA THR A 307 -4.70 12.48 5.11
C THR A 307 -5.23 13.90 5.20
N THR A 308 -4.57 14.81 4.50
CA THR A 308 -5.08 16.16 4.30
C THR A 308 -5.87 16.21 3.00
N VAL A 309 -7.07 16.79 3.05
CA VAL A 309 -7.93 16.98 1.89
C VAL A 309 -8.17 18.49 1.67
N PRO A 310 -8.17 18.96 0.43
CA PRO A 310 -8.56 20.31 0.09
C PRO A 310 -10.08 20.50 0.25
N PRO A 311 -10.58 21.76 0.19
CA PRO A 311 -12.01 22.05 0.20
C PRO A 311 -12.75 21.31 -0.93
N GLY A 312 -13.93 20.80 -0.65
CA GLY A 312 -14.77 20.07 -1.60
C GLY A 312 -15.03 18.62 -1.22
N GLU A 313 -15.56 17.87 -2.16
CA GLU A 313 -15.80 16.44 -1.99
C GLU A 313 -14.47 15.67 -1.99
N PHE A 314 -14.34 14.72 -1.07
CA PHE A 314 -13.22 13.80 -1.02
C PHE A 314 -13.70 12.33 -1.01
N SER A 315 -12.86 11.45 -1.53
CA SER A 315 -13.08 10.01 -1.57
C SER A 315 -11.77 9.29 -1.24
N ILE A 316 -11.76 8.59 -0.10
CA ILE A 316 -10.62 7.79 0.36
C ILE A 316 -10.92 6.33 0.02
N ASN A 317 -10.21 5.78 -0.93
CA ASN A 317 -10.39 4.40 -1.43
C ASN A 317 -9.13 3.55 -1.30
N ASP A 318 -8.09 4.09 -0.67
CA ASP A 318 -6.83 3.41 -0.41
C ASP A 318 -6.62 3.04 1.07
N LEU A 319 -7.72 2.79 1.80
CA LEU A 319 -7.67 2.25 3.15
C LEU A 319 -7.03 0.86 3.16
N TYR A 320 -6.19 0.60 4.15
CA TYR A 320 -5.67 -0.75 4.36
C TYR A 320 -6.79 -1.70 4.81
N PRO A 321 -6.86 -2.93 4.31
CA PRO A 321 -7.74 -3.95 4.87
C PRO A 321 -7.20 -4.33 6.26
N THR A 322 -7.94 -4.01 7.30
CA THR A 322 -7.46 -4.21 8.69
C THR A 322 -8.06 -5.45 9.34
N SER A 323 -9.39 -5.56 9.32
CA SER A 323 -10.14 -6.69 9.85
C SER A 323 -11.41 -6.89 9.03
N TYR A 324 -12.09 -8.01 9.21
CA TYR A 324 -13.36 -8.27 8.51
C TYR A 324 -14.56 -7.54 9.11
N SER A 325 -14.41 -6.91 10.27
CA SER A 325 -15.47 -6.16 10.93
C SER A 325 -14.90 -5.11 11.87
N GLY A 326 -15.68 -4.09 12.13
CA GLY A 326 -15.37 -2.98 13.04
C GLY A 326 -15.58 -1.64 12.35
N ASP A 327 -16.54 -0.87 12.86
CA ASP A 327 -16.91 0.42 12.29
C ASP A 327 -15.72 1.38 12.23
N LEU A 328 -15.75 2.25 11.23
CA LEU A 328 -14.73 3.26 11.03
C LEU A 328 -15.25 4.60 11.58
N ASP A 329 -14.55 5.13 12.57
CA ASP A 329 -14.77 6.49 13.06
C ASP A 329 -14.00 7.47 12.18
N VAL A 330 -14.72 8.24 11.39
CA VAL A 330 -14.14 9.25 10.50
C VAL A 330 -14.26 10.62 11.14
N THR A 331 -13.14 11.27 11.36
CA THR A 331 -13.05 12.62 11.92
C THR A 331 -12.48 13.58 10.87
N ILE A 332 -13.15 14.68 10.61
CA ILE A 332 -12.74 15.76 9.72
C ILE A 332 -12.42 16.97 10.60
N GLU A 333 -11.17 17.37 10.65
CA GLU A 333 -10.70 18.53 11.37
C GLU A 333 -10.35 19.64 10.37
N GLU A 334 -11.17 20.68 10.34
CA GLU A 334 -11.02 21.81 9.44
C GLU A 334 -9.94 22.78 9.92
N THR A 335 -9.32 23.54 9.01
CA THR A 335 -8.29 24.54 9.35
C THR A 335 -8.77 25.61 10.36
N ASN A 336 -10.08 25.88 10.41
CA ASN A 336 -10.67 26.80 11.37
C ASN A 336 -10.88 26.19 12.77
N GLY A 337 -10.43 24.94 13.00
CA GLY A 337 -10.59 24.21 14.26
C GLY A 337 -11.95 23.52 14.44
N THR A 338 -12.87 23.63 13.47
CA THR A 338 -14.14 22.91 13.52
C THR A 338 -13.90 21.42 13.26
N THR A 339 -14.43 20.59 14.15
CA THR A 339 -14.34 19.11 14.02
C THR A 339 -15.70 18.52 13.75
N ARG A 340 -15.80 17.65 12.76
CA ARG A 340 -16.98 16.85 12.45
C ARG A 340 -16.60 15.38 12.43
N SER A 341 -17.47 14.51 12.92
CA SER A 341 -17.24 13.08 12.90
C SER A 341 -18.48 12.33 12.44
N PHE A 342 -18.26 11.19 11.82
CA PHE A 342 -19.33 10.24 11.48
C PHE A 342 -18.77 8.82 11.54
N ILE A 343 -19.69 7.85 11.69
CA ILE A 343 -19.36 6.43 11.69
C ILE A 343 -19.67 5.87 10.31
N GLN A 344 -18.67 5.23 9.70
CA GLN A 344 -18.81 4.45 8.48
C GLN A 344 -18.85 2.97 8.85
N PRO A 345 -20.00 2.30 8.75
CA PRO A 345 -20.09 0.88 9.05
C PRO A 345 -19.18 0.05 8.14
N PHE A 346 -18.49 -0.91 8.73
CA PHE A 346 -17.61 -1.80 8.00
C PHE A 346 -17.78 -3.25 8.44
N SER A 347 -18.15 -4.09 7.48
CA SER A 347 -18.16 -5.54 7.60
C SER A 347 -17.81 -6.14 6.24
N ALA A 348 -17.05 -7.23 6.23
CA ALA A 348 -16.67 -7.91 4.99
C ALA A 348 -16.71 -9.42 5.17
N VAL A 349 -17.02 -10.13 4.09
CA VAL A 349 -16.82 -11.57 3.99
C VAL A 349 -15.58 -11.85 3.13
N PRO A 350 -14.91 -13.01 3.31
CA PRO A 350 -13.63 -13.32 2.63
C PRO A 350 -13.66 -13.23 1.10
N MET A 351 -14.85 -13.39 0.48
CA MET A 351 -15.02 -13.32 -0.97
C MET A 351 -15.20 -11.90 -1.51
N MET A 352 -15.20 -10.88 -0.67
CA MET A 352 -15.35 -9.49 -1.14
C MET A 352 -14.06 -8.95 -1.71
N GLN A 353 -14.21 -8.22 -2.81
CA GLN A 353 -13.16 -7.46 -3.48
C GLN A 353 -13.56 -6.01 -3.66
N ARG A 354 -12.59 -5.12 -3.81
CA ARG A 354 -12.84 -3.71 -4.13
C ARG A 354 -13.53 -3.58 -5.48
N SER A 355 -14.32 -2.53 -5.65
CA SER A 355 -14.94 -2.23 -6.94
C SER A 355 -13.92 -2.17 -8.07
N GLY A 356 -14.14 -2.93 -9.13
CA GLY A 356 -13.25 -3.04 -10.29
C GLY A 356 -12.07 -4.00 -10.10
N ALA A 357 -11.83 -4.54 -8.90
CA ALA A 357 -10.76 -5.52 -8.68
C ALA A 357 -11.18 -6.91 -9.16
N LEU A 358 -10.27 -7.59 -9.87
CA LEU A 358 -10.43 -8.95 -10.34
C LEU A 358 -9.35 -9.85 -9.73
N LYS A 359 -9.78 -10.90 -9.04
CA LYS A 359 -8.94 -11.98 -8.55
C LYS A 359 -9.31 -13.25 -9.29
N TYR A 360 -8.33 -13.95 -9.88
CA TYR A 360 -8.58 -15.15 -10.67
C TYR A 360 -7.49 -16.20 -10.49
N SER A 361 -7.84 -17.46 -10.81
CA SER A 361 -6.91 -18.58 -10.90
C SER A 361 -7.31 -19.49 -12.06
N LEU A 362 -6.32 -19.92 -12.82
CA LEU A 362 -6.43 -20.90 -13.90
C LEU A 362 -5.44 -22.00 -13.63
N ASP A 363 -5.93 -23.22 -13.39
CA ASP A 363 -5.15 -24.37 -12.97
C ASP A 363 -5.40 -25.53 -13.91
N ILE A 364 -4.35 -26.11 -14.49
CA ILE A 364 -4.43 -27.28 -15.37
C ILE A 364 -3.33 -28.24 -15.00
N GLY A 365 -3.69 -29.47 -14.75
CA GLY A 365 -2.71 -30.48 -14.36
C GLY A 365 -3.31 -31.81 -13.97
N LYS A 366 -2.51 -32.55 -13.23
CA LYS A 366 -2.86 -33.84 -12.69
C LYS A 366 -2.83 -33.79 -11.16
N TYR A 367 -3.85 -34.28 -10.50
CA TYR A 367 -3.85 -34.38 -9.04
C TYR A 367 -2.58 -35.06 -8.54
N ASN A 368 -2.03 -34.57 -7.46
CA ASN A 368 -0.80 -35.09 -6.85
C ASN A 368 -1.04 -35.35 -5.35
N VAL A 369 -1.83 -36.40 -5.08
CA VAL A 369 -2.18 -36.81 -3.73
C VAL A 369 -1.50 -38.13 -3.45
N ASP A 370 -0.70 -38.18 -2.40
CA ASP A 370 -0.04 -39.41 -1.95
C ASP A 370 -1.09 -40.46 -1.54
N ASN A 371 -0.85 -41.71 -1.91
CA ASN A 371 -1.73 -42.86 -1.63
C ASN A 371 -3.14 -42.77 -2.25
N ALA A 372 -3.40 -41.86 -3.17
CA ALA A 372 -4.65 -41.84 -3.91
C ALA A 372 -4.70 -42.98 -4.91
N ARG A 373 -5.86 -43.69 -5.02
CA ARG A 373 -6.05 -44.75 -6.01
C ARG A 373 -5.88 -44.30 -7.45
N ARG A 374 -6.19 -43.02 -7.70
CA ARG A 374 -6.07 -42.38 -9.02
C ARG A 374 -5.72 -40.89 -8.85
N ASN A 375 -4.87 -40.42 -9.72
CA ASN A 375 -4.55 -39.03 -9.89
C ASN A 375 -5.02 -38.57 -11.28
N PRO A 376 -6.31 -38.21 -11.47
CA PRO A 376 -6.84 -37.79 -12.76
C PRO A 376 -6.31 -36.45 -13.20
N ASN A 377 -6.35 -36.20 -14.49
CA ASN A 377 -6.14 -34.85 -15.01
C ASN A 377 -7.37 -33.99 -14.72
N PHE A 378 -7.15 -32.70 -14.48
CA PHE A 378 -8.22 -31.73 -14.25
C PHE A 378 -7.88 -30.37 -14.84
N ALA A 379 -8.90 -29.58 -15.05
CA ALA A 379 -8.82 -28.14 -15.30
C ALA A 379 -9.77 -27.44 -14.33
N GLN A 380 -9.29 -26.37 -13.72
CA GLN A 380 -10.06 -25.56 -12.77
C GLN A 380 -9.84 -24.11 -13.13
N ALA A 381 -10.92 -23.32 -13.09
CA ALA A 381 -10.81 -21.87 -13.15
C ALA A 381 -11.76 -21.26 -12.13
N SER A 382 -11.35 -20.12 -11.58
CA SER A 382 -12.18 -19.32 -10.68
C SER A 382 -11.90 -17.85 -10.86
N ALA A 383 -12.90 -17.04 -10.58
CA ALA A 383 -12.79 -15.59 -10.59
C ALA A 383 -13.67 -14.97 -9.50
N ILE A 384 -13.18 -13.87 -8.92
CA ILE A 384 -13.92 -13.01 -8.01
C ILE A 384 -13.79 -11.59 -8.55
N TYR A 385 -14.91 -10.92 -8.75
CA TYR A 385 -14.94 -9.56 -9.26
C TYR A 385 -15.72 -8.63 -8.32
N GLY A 386 -15.10 -7.52 -7.95
CA GLY A 386 -15.71 -6.48 -7.14
C GLY A 386 -16.61 -5.56 -7.97
N LEU A 387 -17.86 -5.50 -7.63
CA LEU A 387 -18.86 -4.62 -8.21
C LEU A 387 -18.99 -3.30 -7.41
N PRO A 388 -19.58 -2.24 -8.00
CA PRO A 388 -20.04 -1.07 -7.24
C PRO A 388 -20.99 -1.45 -6.10
N TYR A 389 -21.24 -0.50 -5.19
CA TYR A 389 -22.15 -0.67 -4.05
C TYR A 389 -21.75 -1.75 -3.04
N ASN A 390 -20.42 -1.96 -2.87
CA ASN A 390 -19.88 -2.93 -1.91
C ASN A 390 -20.39 -4.36 -2.14
N MET A 391 -20.48 -4.75 -3.40
CA MET A 391 -20.86 -6.10 -3.84
C MET A 391 -19.67 -6.80 -4.49
N SER A 392 -19.68 -8.12 -4.44
CA SER A 392 -18.75 -8.96 -5.23
C SER A 392 -19.49 -10.15 -5.79
N ILE A 393 -19.17 -10.53 -7.00
CA ILE A 393 -19.61 -11.79 -7.60
C ILE A 393 -18.40 -12.71 -7.74
N TYR A 394 -18.61 -14.00 -7.57
CA TYR A 394 -17.57 -15.00 -7.74
C TYR A 394 -18.13 -16.28 -8.34
N GLY A 395 -17.26 -17.00 -8.99
CA GLY A 395 -17.62 -18.28 -9.56
C GLY A 395 -16.39 -19.07 -10.00
N GLY A 396 -16.62 -20.32 -10.28
CA GLY A 396 -15.58 -21.21 -10.74
C GLY A 396 -16.13 -22.50 -11.29
N PHE A 397 -15.26 -23.19 -12.01
CA PHE A 397 -15.54 -24.56 -12.45
C PHE A 397 -14.33 -25.44 -12.25
N LEU A 398 -14.59 -26.70 -12.03
CA LEU A 398 -13.61 -27.78 -12.00
C LEU A 398 -14.11 -28.91 -12.88
N VAL A 399 -13.28 -29.35 -13.81
CA VAL A 399 -13.59 -30.45 -14.71
C VAL A 399 -12.45 -31.46 -14.67
N SER A 400 -12.81 -32.71 -14.42
CA SER A 400 -11.93 -33.86 -14.45
C SER A 400 -12.61 -35.01 -15.23
N ALA A 401 -11.91 -36.12 -15.49
CA ALA A 401 -12.45 -37.23 -16.27
C ALA A 401 -13.79 -37.77 -15.71
N ASP A 402 -13.91 -37.84 -14.38
CA ASP A 402 -15.04 -38.49 -13.70
C ASP A 402 -15.82 -37.51 -12.79
N TYR A 403 -15.49 -36.20 -12.81
CA TYR A 403 -16.05 -35.23 -11.90
C TYR A 403 -16.13 -33.82 -12.52
N GLN A 404 -17.24 -33.16 -12.32
CA GLN A 404 -17.45 -31.79 -12.72
C GLN A 404 -18.14 -31.03 -11.57
N ALA A 405 -17.68 -29.84 -11.30
CA ALA A 405 -18.27 -28.95 -10.32
C ALA A 405 -18.31 -27.51 -10.85
N TYR A 406 -19.39 -26.82 -10.58
CA TYR A 406 -19.61 -25.43 -10.92
C TYR A 406 -20.07 -24.71 -9.68
N THR A 407 -19.46 -23.59 -9.38
CA THR A 407 -19.83 -22.73 -8.23
C THR A 407 -20.10 -21.32 -8.72
N MET A 408 -21.16 -20.71 -8.23
CA MET A 408 -21.45 -19.31 -8.44
C MET A 408 -22.00 -18.73 -7.14
N GLY A 409 -21.56 -17.51 -6.81
CA GLY A 409 -21.97 -16.84 -5.59
C GLY A 409 -21.84 -15.33 -5.64
N THR A 410 -22.35 -14.70 -4.61
CA THR A 410 -22.28 -13.26 -4.41
C THR A 410 -22.02 -12.94 -2.95
N GLY A 411 -21.28 -11.87 -2.71
CA GLY A 411 -21.08 -11.25 -1.40
C GLY A 411 -21.55 -9.80 -1.43
N ILE A 412 -22.20 -9.36 -0.38
CA ILE A 412 -22.69 -7.98 -0.25
C ILE A 412 -22.47 -7.47 1.17
N ASN A 413 -22.03 -6.23 1.28
CA ASN A 413 -21.99 -5.49 2.54
C ASN A 413 -23.27 -4.68 2.67
N LEU A 414 -24.05 -4.95 3.71
CA LEU A 414 -25.31 -4.31 4.03
C LEU A 414 -25.15 -3.16 5.04
N GLY A 415 -23.93 -2.62 5.18
CA GLY A 415 -23.64 -1.53 6.12
C GLY A 415 -23.83 -1.96 7.58
N ASN A 416 -24.73 -1.27 8.31
CA ASN A 416 -25.01 -1.50 9.73
C ASN A 416 -25.52 -2.92 10.06
N ILE A 417 -26.04 -3.63 9.07
CA ILE A 417 -26.60 -4.99 9.25
C ILE A 417 -25.50 -6.05 9.16
N GLY A 418 -24.36 -5.68 8.59
CA GLY A 418 -23.24 -6.61 8.41
C GLY A 418 -22.97 -6.98 6.95
N ALA A 419 -22.30 -8.10 6.71
CA ALA A 419 -22.03 -8.63 5.38
C ALA A 419 -22.53 -10.07 5.25
N ILE A 420 -23.03 -10.41 4.07
CA ILE A 420 -23.58 -11.73 3.76
C ILE A 420 -22.95 -12.22 2.46
N SER A 421 -22.60 -13.50 2.40
CA SER A 421 -22.29 -14.19 1.15
C SER A 421 -23.17 -15.41 0.99
N THR A 422 -23.50 -15.71 -0.25
CA THR A 422 -24.25 -16.92 -0.62
C THR A 422 -23.70 -17.46 -1.92
N ASP A 423 -23.64 -18.79 -2.01
CA ASP A 423 -23.22 -19.49 -3.22
C ASP A 423 -24.04 -20.75 -3.45
N ILE A 424 -24.01 -21.21 -4.67
CA ILE A 424 -24.61 -22.46 -5.11
C ILE A 424 -23.53 -23.22 -5.82
N THR A 425 -23.29 -24.45 -5.38
CA THR A 425 -22.36 -25.38 -6.01
C THR A 425 -23.14 -26.57 -6.54
N GLN A 426 -23.01 -26.83 -7.84
CA GLN A 426 -23.51 -28.04 -8.47
C GLN A 426 -22.33 -28.93 -8.80
N ALA A 427 -22.34 -30.16 -8.30
CA ALA A 427 -21.33 -31.17 -8.59
C ALA A 427 -21.96 -32.42 -9.14
N SER A 428 -21.33 -33.00 -10.16
CA SER A 428 -21.77 -34.25 -10.73
C SER A 428 -20.58 -35.21 -10.88
N LYS A 429 -20.81 -36.48 -10.56
CA LYS A 429 -19.83 -37.57 -10.73
C LYS A 429 -20.32 -38.48 -11.84
N SER A 430 -19.52 -38.65 -12.89
CA SER A 430 -19.81 -39.58 -13.98
C SER A 430 -19.15 -40.90 -13.65
N PHE A 431 -19.94 -41.95 -13.50
CA PHE A 431 -19.42 -43.34 -13.40
C PHE A 431 -19.25 -43.89 -14.81
N ILE A 432 -18.04 -43.85 -15.37
CA ILE A 432 -17.76 -44.59 -16.58
C ILE A 432 -17.48 -46.04 -16.15
N VAL A 433 -18.49 -46.90 -16.27
CA VAL A 433 -18.31 -48.34 -16.20
C VAL A 433 -17.62 -48.74 -17.52
N LYS A 434 -16.33 -48.95 -17.47
CA LYS A 434 -15.63 -49.64 -18.57
C LYS A 434 -15.94 -51.11 -18.46
N TYR A 435 -16.69 -51.62 -19.43
CA TYR A 435 -16.84 -53.06 -19.68
C TYR A 435 -15.53 -53.64 -20.21
#